data_37d68d8457fa8039fb32063310bfa4a5
#
_entry.id   37d68d8457fa8039fb32063310bfa4a5
#
_cell.length_a   1.000
_cell.length_b   1.000
_cell.length_c   1.000
_cell.angle_alpha   90.00
_cell.angle_beta   90.00
_cell.angle_gamma   90.00
#
_symmetry.space_group_name_H-M   'P 1'
#
loop_
_entity.id
_entity.type
_entity.pdbx_description
1 polymer ?
#
loop_
_entity_poly.entity_id
_entity_poly.type
_entity_poly.pdbx_seq_one_letter_code
_entity_poly.pdbx_strand_id
1 'polypeptide(L)'
;DDCSSRGLGDVYKRQSMNHALLTPAATVNRILQTNVVGTFLFCREMSKLMRRTNNGRIINFTTVAHPLNLEGEAIYAASKAAVESLTRILARELAELKITVNAIGPTPIETDLIRGVPQEKMDALLTRQALERLGEVRDVINAVDFYLREESDFITGQVLYLGGIN
;
A
#
# COMPACT_ATOMS: atom_id res chain seq x y z
N ASP A 1 -35.62 6.11 -0.76
CA ASP A 1 -34.89 6.80 0.31
C ASP A 1 -34.38 5.79 1.33
N ASP A 2 -33.34 5.05 0.99
CA ASP A 2 -32.62 4.22 1.97
C ASP A 2 -31.16 4.63 2.03
N CYS A 3 -30.88 5.61 2.86
CA CYS A 3 -29.54 6.18 3.08
C CYS A 3 -28.92 5.75 4.41
N SER A 4 -29.46 4.73 5.11
CA SER A 4 -29.11 4.47 6.51
C SER A 4 -28.24 3.26 6.80
N SER A 5 -27.74 2.52 5.79
CA SER A 5 -26.96 1.30 6.04
C SER A 5 -25.64 1.19 5.28
N ARG A 6 -25.07 2.31 4.79
CA ARG A 6 -23.76 2.27 4.14
C ARG A 6 -22.65 2.47 5.18
N GLY A 7 -22.34 1.41 5.91
CA GLY A 7 -21.22 1.40 6.84
C GLY A 7 -19.85 1.55 6.13
N LEU A 8 -18.84 1.86 6.91
CA LEU A 8 -17.42 2.00 6.47
C LEU A 8 -16.92 0.88 5.54
N GLY A 9 -17.52 -0.32 5.58
CA GLY A 9 -17.24 -1.43 4.69
C GLY A 9 -17.49 -1.16 3.20
N ASP A 10 -18.46 -0.30 2.85
CA ASP A 10 -18.77 0.05 1.46
C ASP A 10 -17.74 0.99 0.82
N VAL A 11 -17.00 1.74 1.62
CA VAL A 11 -15.95 2.64 1.13
C VAL A 11 -14.78 1.82 0.57
N TYR A 12 -14.48 0.67 1.18
CA TYR A 12 -13.41 -0.24 0.72
C TYR A 12 -13.86 -1.17 -0.42
N LYS A 13 -15.13 -1.57 -0.46
CA LYS A 13 -15.70 -2.38 -1.55
C LYS A 13 -15.70 -1.70 -2.91
N ARG A 14 -15.47 -0.40 -2.95
CA ARG A 14 -15.36 0.40 -4.18
C ARG A 14 -13.93 0.62 -4.67
N GLN A 15 -12.97 -0.19 -4.27
CA GLN A 15 -11.79 -0.45 -5.09
C GLN A 15 -12.31 -1.26 -6.30
N SER A 16 -13.11 -0.58 -7.10
CA SER A 16 -13.75 -1.20 -8.25
C SER A 16 -12.65 -1.44 -9.27
N MET A 17 -12.43 -2.69 -9.61
CA MET A 17 -11.69 -3.10 -10.80
C MET A 17 -12.46 -2.57 -12.01
N ASN A 18 -12.40 -1.25 -12.22
CA ASN A 18 -13.07 -0.57 -13.31
C ASN A 18 -12.09 -0.37 -14.44
N HIS A 19 -12.49 -0.80 -15.63
CA HIS A 19 -11.78 -0.42 -16.84
C HIS A 19 -11.60 1.11 -16.87
N ALA A 20 -10.44 1.59 -17.35
CA ALA A 20 -10.06 3.01 -17.31
C ALA A 20 -11.15 3.93 -17.89
N LEU A 21 -11.82 3.51 -18.97
CA LEU A 21 -12.92 4.27 -19.60
C LEU A 21 -14.17 4.42 -18.71
N LEU A 22 -14.33 3.56 -17.71
CA LEU A 22 -15.50 3.53 -16.83
C LEU A 22 -15.21 4.13 -15.45
N THR A 23 -13.99 4.59 -15.20
CA THR A 23 -13.59 5.13 -13.89
C THR A 23 -14.02 6.59 -13.75
N PRO A 24 -14.97 6.92 -12.85
CA PRO A 24 -15.44 8.29 -12.67
C PRO A 24 -14.33 9.20 -12.11
N ALA A 25 -14.29 10.46 -12.54
CA ALA A 25 -13.33 11.45 -12.02
C ALA A 25 -13.40 11.62 -10.50
N ALA A 26 -14.59 11.52 -9.92
CA ALA A 26 -14.77 11.55 -8.45
C ALA A 26 -14.04 10.39 -7.76
N THR A 27 -14.01 9.19 -8.35
CA THR A 27 -13.28 8.03 -7.85
C THR A 27 -11.77 8.26 -7.96
N VAL A 28 -11.29 8.80 -9.09
CA VAL A 28 -9.89 9.19 -9.28
C VAL A 28 -9.45 10.14 -8.16
N ASN A 29 -10.17 11.25 -7.99
CA ASN A 29 -9.84 12.25 -6.97
C ASN A 29 -9.81 11.65 -5.56
N ARG A 30 -10.81 10.84 -5.20
CA ARG A 30 -10.87 10.21 -3.89
C ARG A 30 -9.68 9.28 -3.64
N ILE A 31 -9.32 8.43 -4.61
CA ILE A 31 -8.17 7.52 -4.48
C ILE A 31 -6.87 8.31 -4.30
N LEU A 32 -6.64 9.35 -5.11
CA LEU A 32 -5.45 10.17 -4.99
C LEU A 32 -5.39 10.94 -3.68
N GLN A 33 -6.51 11.53 -3.24
CA GLN A 33 -6.58 12.23 -1.96
C GLN A 33 -6.29 11.30 -0.78
N THR A 34 -6.87 10.10 -0.79
CA THR A 34 -6.66 9.15 0.31
C THR A 34 -5.25 8.56 0.28
N ASN A 35 -4.84 8.00 -0.85
CA ASN A 35 -3.62 7.19 -0.92
C ASN A 35 -2.35 8.04 -1.05
N VAL A 36 -2.38 9.16 -1.77
CA VAL A 36 -1.19 9.98 -2.02
C VAL A 36 -1.12 11.15 -1.04
N VAL A 37 -2.13 12.02 -1.08
CA VAL A 37 -2.13 13.22 -0.23
C VAL A 37 -2.19 12.84 1.25
N GLY A 38 -3.06 11.91 1.63
CA GLY A 38 -3.18 11.42 3.00
C GLY A 38 -1.87 10.81 3.52
N THR A 39 -1.23 9.94 2.73
CA THR A 39 0.07 9.33 3.09
C THR A 39 1.14 10.41 3.25
N PHE A 40 1.26 11.34 2.30
CA PHE A 40 2.24 12.43 2.40
C PHE A 40 2.03 13.28 3.67
N LEU A 41 0.80 13.72 3.91
CA LEU A 41 0.50 14.54 5.08
C LEU A 41 0.79 13.80 6.39
N PHE A 42 0.42 12.51 6.46
CA PHE A 42 0.70 11.69 7.64
C PHE A 42 2.22 11.55 7.86
N CYS A 43 2.98 11.17 6.83
CA CYS A 43 4.44 11.09 6.91
C CYS A 43 5.06 12.41 7.37
N ARG A 44 4.61 13.54 6.82
CA ARG A 44 5.09 14.88 7.18
C ARG A 44 4.85 15.20 8.66
N GLU A 45 3.63 14.98 9.15
CA GLU A 45 3.31 15.33 10.54
C GLU A 45 4.00 14.38 11.53
N MET A 46 4.05 13.08 11.22
CA MET A 46 4.74 12.11 12.08
C MET A 46 6.24 12.37 12.12
N SER A 47 6.86 12.78 11.01
CA SER A 47 8.29 13.13 10.98
C SER A 47 8.61 14.32 11.90
N LYS A 48 7.72 15.32 12.00
CA LYS A 48 7.87 16.45 12.95
C LYS A 48 7.90 15.98 14.40
N LEU A 49 7.17 14.92 14.73
CA LEU A 49 7.19 14.34 16.07
C LEU A 49 8.43 13.47 16.28
N MET A 50 8.74 12.60 15.33
CA MET A 50 9.86 11.63 15.40
C MET A 50 11.23 12.30 15.43
N ARG A 51 11.42 13.45 14.81
CA ARG A 51 12.70 14.18 14.80
C ARG A 51 13.29 14.46 16.20
N ARG A 52 12.46 14.38 17.25
CA ARG A 52 12.88 14.60 18.63
C ARG A 52 13.50 13.37 19.27
N THR A 53 13.23 12.18 18.72
CA THR A 53 13.66 10.90 19.31
C THR A 53 14.91 10.34 18.66
N ASN A 54 15.31 10.86 17.49
CA ASN A 54 16.44 10.35 16.69
C ASN A 54 16.34 8.84 16.35
N ASN A 55 15.14 8.27 16.33
CA ASN A 55 14.91 6.87 16.02
C ASN A 55 13.50 6.68 15.42
N GLY A 56 13.24 7.33 14.30
CA GLY A 56 11.94 7.25 13.61
C GLY A 56 11.88 6.08 12.64
N ARG A 57 10.72 5.44 12.54
CA ARG A 57 10.43 4.41 11.54
C ARG A 57 9.11 4.72 10.87
N ILE A 58 9.11 4.88 9.56
CA ILE A 58 7.91 5.05 8.73
C ILE A 58 7.82 3.86 7.79
N ILE A 59 6.69 3.18 7.81
CA ILE A 59 6.41 2.04 6.94
C ILE A 59 5.14 2.36 6.16
N ASN A 60 5.29 2.62 4.88
CA ASN A 60 4.20 2.85 3.96
C ASN A 60 3.68 1.53 3.38
N PHE A 61 2.45 1.54 2.90
CA PHE A 61 1.87 0.39 2.21
C PHE A 61 1.65 0.70 0.73
N THR A 62 2.30 -0.09 -0.13
CA THR A 62 2.05 -0.16 -1.56
C THR A 62 1.23 -1.40 -1.90
N THR A 63 1.36 -1.96 -3.08
CA THR A 63 0.61 -3.14 -3.54
C THR A 63 1.36 -3.83 -4.67
N VAL A 64 1.17 -5.14 -4.79
CA VAL A 64 1.65 -5.92 -5.94
C VAL A 64 0.93 -5.55 -7.25
N ALA A 65 -0.21 -4.88 -7.19
CA ALA A 65 -0.94 -4.43 -8.37
C ALA A 65 -0.12 -3.50 -9.27
N HIS A 66 0.82 -2.73 -8.68
CA HIS A 66 1.71 -1.84 -9.44
C HIS A 66 2.73 -2.63 -10.28
N PRO A 67 3.63 -3.45 -9.72
CA PRO A 67 4.61 -4.19 -10.53
C PRO A 67 3.95 -5.23 -11.44
N LEU A 68 2.81 -5.78 -11.07
CA LEU A 68 2.07 -6.74 -11.87
C LEU A 68 1.23 -6.09 -12.98
N ASN A 69 1.08 -4.77 -13.01
CA ASN A 69 0.26 -4.03 -14.00
C ASN A 69 -1.14 -4.62 -14.13
N LEU A 70 -1.85 -4.76 -13.00
CA LEU A 70 -3.16 -5.40 -12.98
C LEU A 70 -4.21 -4.56 -13.72
N GLU A 71 -4.88 -5.19 -14.67
CA GLU A 71 -5.99 -4.57 -15.41
C GLU A 71 -7.16 -4.22 -14.48
N GLY A 72 -7.77 -3.06 -14.74
CA GLY A 72 -8.86 -2.54 -13.92
C GLY A 72 -8.40 -1.78 -12.67
N GLU A 73 -7.11 -1.76 -12.38
CA GLU A 73 -6.52 -1.12 -11.18
C GLU A 73 -5.74 0.16 -11.53
N ALA A 74 -5.92 0.74 -12.71
CA ALA A 74 -5.07 1.80 -13.23
C ALA A 74 -4.81 2.94 -12.24
N ILE A 75 -5.88 3.56 -11.70
CA ILE A 75 -5.70 4.70 -10.77
C ILE A 75 -5.23 4.26 -9.38
N TYR A 76 -5.65 3.07 -8.93
CA TYR A 76 -5.20 2.51 -7.66
C TYR A 76 -3.70 2.17 -7.73
N ALA A 77 -3.26 1.44 -8.74
CA ALA A 77 -1.85 1.11 -8.97
C ALA A 77 -0.99 2.37 -9.13
N ALA A 78 -1.45 3.36 -9.90
CA ALA A 78 -0.77 4.64 -10.03
C ALA A 78 -0.62 5.38 -8.69
N SER A 79 -1.67 5.39 -7.85
CA SER A 79 -1.60 6.00 -6.52
C SER A 79 -0.61 5.30 -5.60
N LYS A 80 -0.49 3.98 -5.70
CA LYS A 80 0.46 3.19 -4.92
C LYS A 80 1.89 3.30 -5.45
N ALA A 81 2.08 3.44 -6.76
CA ALA A 81 3.37 3.82 -7.37
C ALA A 81 3.85 5.20 -6.86
N ALA A 82 2.94 6.16 -6.71
CA ALA A 82 3.26 7.45 -6.11
C ALA A 82 3.70 7.30 -4.64
N VAL A 83 3.11 6.41 -3.86
CA VAL A 83 3.55 6.11 -2.48
C VAL A 83 4.96 5.54 -2.46
N GLU A 84 5.33 4.69 -3.43
CA GLU A 84 6.70 4.17 -3.54
C GLU A 84 7.70 5.28 -3.86
N SER A 85 7.36 6.17 -4.79
CA SER A 85 8.18 7.33 -5.09
C SER A 85 8.36 8.22 -3.86
N LEU A 86 7.27 8.54 -3.15
CA LEU A 86 7.32 9.28 -1.89
C LEU A 86 8.22 8.59 -0.86
N THR A 87 8.11 7.28 -0.71
CA THR A 87 8.93 6.49 0.21
C THR A 87 10.43 6.68 -0.07
N ARG A 88 10.85 6.58 -1.34
CA ARG A 88 12.26 6.74 -1.73
C ARG A 88 12.77 8.16 -1.55
N ILE A 89 11.94 9.17 -1.83
CA ILE A 89 12.31 10.57 -1.67
C ILE A 89 12.39 10.94 -0.19
N LEU A 90 11.35 10.60 0.58
CA LEU A 90 11.30 10.88 2.02
C LEU A 90 12.43 10.15 2.79
N ALA A 91 12.84 8.97 2.35
CA ALA A 91 13.99 8.26 2.92
C ALA A 91 15.28 9.09 2.84
N ARG A 92 15.45 9.88 1.78
CA ARG A 92 16.61 10.78 1.61
C ARG A 92 16.44 12.07 2.43
N GLU A 93 15.26 12.68 2.35
CA GLU A 93 14.99 13.97 3.03
C GLU A 93 15.02 13.84 4.55
N LEU A 94 14.63 12.66 5.10
CA LEU A 94 14.51 12.45 6.53
C LEU A 94 15.74 11.73 7.15
N ALA A 95 16.73 11.35 6.35
CA ALA A 95 17.91 10.61 6.80
C ALA A 95 18.71 11.36 7.89
N GLU A 96 18.90 12.65 7.73
CA GLU A 96 19.60 13.48 8.72
C GLU A 96 18.87 13.53 10.08
N LEU A 97 17.56 13.30 10.08
CA LEU A 97 16.73 13.20 11.28
C LEU A 97 16.74 11.79 11.89
N LYS A 98 17.53 10.86 11.35
CA LYS A 98 17.57 9.44 11.72
C LYS A 98 16.19 8.76 11.65
N ILE A 99 15.42 9.10 10.63
CA ILE A 99 14.13 8.50 10.33
C ILE A 99 14.29 7.64 9.08
N THR A 100 14.03 6.34 9.20
CA THR A 100 13.95 5.46 8.04
C THR A 100 12.54 5.45 7.46
N VAL A 101 12.44 5.37 6.15
CA VAL A 101 11.17 5.31 5.42
C VAL A 101 11.22 4.15 4.44
N ASN A 102 10.39 3.15 4.64
CA ASN A 102 10.30 1.97 3.78
C ASN A 102 8.84 1.71 3.39
N ALA A 103 8.63 0.82 2.44
CA ALA A 103 7.30 0.40 2.04
C ALA A 103 7.17 -1.12 1.97
N ILE A 104 5.97 -1.62 2.22
CA ILE A 104 5.59 -3.03 2.04
C ILE A 104 4.51 -3.08 0.97
N GLY A 105 4.67 -3.96 -0.01
CA GLY A 105 3.69 -4.28 -1.04
C GLY A 105 3.11 -5.68 -0.82
N PRO A 106 2.01 -5.80 -0.06
CA PRO A 106 1.37 -7.08 0.15
C PRO A 106 0.77 -7.65 -1.14
N THR A 107 0.72 -8.97 -1.23
CA THR A 107 -0.19 -9.69 -2.11
C THR A 107 -1.62 -9.61 -1.57
N PRO A 108 -2.64 -10.08 -2.29
CA PRO A 108 -3.97 -10.23 -1.71
C PRO A 108 -3.92 -11.06 -0.43
N ILE A 109 -4.50 -10.50 0.63
CA ILE A 109 -4.60 -11.13 1.95
C ILE A 109 -6.03 -11.58 2.12
N GLU A 110 -6.23 -12.77 2.68
CA GLU A 110 -7.55 -13.30 2.98
C GLU A 110 -8.28 -12.42 4.00
N THR A 111 -9.01 -11.45 3.48
CA THR A 111 -9.80 -10.48 4.24
C THR A 111 -11.12 -10.22 3.53
N ASP A 112 -12.04 -9.54 4.18
CA ASP A 112 -13.31 -9.12 3.56
C ASP A 112 -13.11 -8.30 2.27
N LEU A 113 -11.97 -7.69 2.10
CA LEU A 113 -11.63 -6.84 0.96
C LEU A 113 -11.60 -7.63 -0.36
N ILE A 114 -11.16 -8.88 -0.34
CA ILE A 114 -11.04 -9.72 -1.54
C ILE A 114 -12.27 -10.58 -1.84
N ARG A 115 -13.25 -10.63 -0.94
CA ARG A 115 -14.48 -11.44 -1.10
C ARG A 115 -15.29 -11.13 -2.35
N GLY A 116 -15.14 -9.92 -2.90
CA GLY A 116 -15.84 -9.50 -4.13
C GLY A 116 -15.04 -9.70 -5.41
N VAL A 117 -13.82 -10.22 -5.33
CA VAL A 117 -12.97 -10.46 -6.51
C VAL A 117 -13.33 -11.82 -7.11
N PRO A 118 -13.60 -11.90 -8.42
CA PRO A 118 -13.85 -13.18 -9.10
C PRO A 118 -12.69 -14.15 -8.90
N GLN A 119 -12.98 -15.42 -8.62
CA GLN A 119 -11.97 -16.45 -8.34
C GLN A 119 -10.96 -16.59 -9.48
N GLU A 120 -11.42 -16.56 -10.73
CA GLU A 120 -10.55 -16.64 -11.92
C GLU A 120 -9.47 -15.54 -11.93
N LYS A 121 -9.83 -14.31 -11.54
CA LYS A 121 -8.86 -13.21 -11.44
C LYS A 121 -7.89 -13.40 -10.29
N MET A 122 -8.36 -13.99 -9.21
CA MET A 122 -7.51 -14.31 -8.07
C MET A 122 -6.49 -15.38 -8.45
N ASP A 123 -6.93 -16.46 -9.08
CA ASP A 123 -6.08 -17.56 -9.55
C ASP A 123 -5.03 -17.04 -10.53
N ALA A 124 -5.46 -16.24 -11.52
CA ALA A 124 -4.55 -15.59 -12.48
C ALA A 124 -3.51 -14.66 -11.81
N LEU A 125 -3.84 -14.05 -10.68
CA LEU A 125 -2.88 -13.27 -9.92
C LEU A 125 -1.91 -14.16 -9.15
N LEU A 126 -2.40 -15.22 -8.51
CA LEU A 126 -1.57 -16.14 -7.73
C LEU A 126 -0.51 -16.82 -8.59
N THR A 127 -0.83 -17.22 -9.83
CA THR A 127 0.15 -17.81 -10.77
C THR A 127 1.27 -16.84 -11.17
N ARG A 128 1.14 -15.54 -10.90
CA ARG A 128 2.19 -14.53 -11.14
C ARG A 128 3.08 -14.30 -9.93
N GLN A 129 2.89 -15.02 -8.84
CA GLN A 129 3.71 -15.01 -7.65
C GLN A 129 4.58 -16.27 -7.59
N ALA A 130 5.78 -16.16 -7.04
CA ALA A 130 6.61 -17.34 -6.81
C ALA A 130 6.02 -18.27 -5.73
N LEU A 131 5.32 -17.68 -4.76
CA LEU A 131 4.55 -18.41 -3.75
C LEU A 131 3.06 -18.29 -4.10
N GLU A 132 2.51 -19.29 -4.78
CA GLU A 132 1.15 -19.32 -5.31
C GLU A 132 0.08 -19.53 -4.22
N ARG A 133 0.08 -18.64 -3.22
CA ARG A 133 -0.94 -18.62 -2.16
C ARG A 133 -1.34 -17.19 -1.82
N LEU A 134 -2.49 -17.03 -1.21
CA LEU A 134 -2.87 -15.77 -0.58
C LEU A 134 -1.89 -15.44 0.55
N GLY A 135 -1.63 -14.16 0.75
CA GLY A 135 -0.92 -13.68 1.92
C GLY A 135 -1.79 -13.83 3.18
N GLU A 136 -1.13 -13.96 4.30
CA GLU A 136 -1.76 -13.92 5.61
C GLU A 136 -1.36 -12.65 6.36
N VAL A 137 -2.17 -12.23 7.32
CA VAL A 137 -1.87 -11.05 8.15
C VAL A 137 -0.50 -11.18 8.82
N ARG A 138 -0.13 -12.40 9.25
CA ARG A 138 1.18 -12.67 9.86
C ARG A 138 2.36 -12.39 8.91
N ASP A 139 2.18 -12.61 7.58
CA ASP A 139 3.23 -12.34 6.61
C ASP A 139 3.56 -10.83 6.55
N VAL A 140 2.53 -10.00 6.65
CA VAL A 140 2.68 -8.54 6.71
C VAL A 140 3.28 -8.11 8.05
N ILE A 141 2.80 -8.65 9.17
CA ILE A 141 3.32 -8.34 10.51
C ILE A 141 4.81 -8.64 10.59
N ASN A 142 5.26 -9.78 10.07
CA ASN A 142 6.69 -10.14 10.05
C ASN A 142 7.53 -9.10 9.28
N ALA A 143 7.03 -8.58 8.16
CA ALA A 143 7.72 -7.55 7.40
C ALA A 143 7.73 -6.19 8.13
N VAL A 144 6.64 -5.85 8.81
CA VAL A 144 6.58 -4.66 9.68
C VAL A 144 7.57 -4.78 10.83
N ASP A 145 7.56 -5.90 11.55
CA ASP A 145 8.47 -6.16 12.67
C ASP A 145 9.93 -6.09 12.24
N PHE A 146 10.25 -6.63 11.04
CA PHE A 146 11.58 -6.54 10.47
C PHE A 146 12.04 -5.08 10.33
N TYR A 147 11.21 -4.19 9.78
CA TYR A 147 11.58 -2.78 9.62
C TYR A 147 11.60 -1.99 10.93
N LEU A 148 10.89 -2.44 11.96
CA LEU A 148 10.85 -1.78 13.27
C LEU A 148 12.03 -2.12 14.18
N ARG A 149 12.77 -3.18 13.90
CA ARG A 149 13.94 -3.59 14.70
C ARG A 149 15.02 -2.50 14.73
N GLU A 150 15.78 -2.44 15.80
CA GLU A 150 16.93 -1.54 15.91
C GLU A 150 17.98 -1.84 14.85
N GLU A 151 18.23 -3.11 14.59
CA GLU A 151 19.21 -3.61 13.60
C GLU A 151 18.85 -3.25 12.15
N SER A 152 17.63 -2.78 11.92
CA SER A 152 17.15 -2.30 10.60
C SER A 152 17.38 -0.79 10.38
N ASP A 153 18.18 -0.14 11.21
CA ASP A 153 18.43 1.31 11.17
C ASP A 153 19.18 1.77 9.89
N PHE A 154 19.88 0.85 9.22
CA PHE A 154 20.55 1.10 7.95
C PHE A 154 19.71 0.75 6.71
N ILE A 155 18.45 0.36 6.91
CA ILE A 155 17.53 -0.02 5.83
C ILE A 155 16.50 1.09 5.62
N THR A 156 16.65 1.84 4.52
CA THR A 156 15.72 2.93 4.17
C THR A 156 15.53 3.05 2.66
N GLY A 157 14.41 3.60 2.22
CA GLY A 157 14.06 3.76 0.81
C GLY A 157 13.70 2.46 0.09
N GLN A 158 13.51 1.35 0.82
CA GLN A 158 13.23 0.05 0.24
C GLN A 158 11.73 -0.18 0.07
N VAL A 159 11.40 -0.95 -0.96
CA VAL A 159 10.04 -1.48 -1.20
C VAL A 159 10.13 -2.99 -1.19
N LEU A 160 9.48 -3.62 -0.21
CA LEU A 160 9.45 -5.06 -0.06
C LEU A 160 8.10 -5.59 -0.55
N TYR A 161 8.10 -6.25 -1.70
CA TYR A 161 6.94 -6.99 -2.18
C TYR A 161 6.91 -8.38 -1.57
N LEU A 162 5.75 -8.80 -1.09
CA LEU A 162 5.53 -10.15 -0.55
C LEU A 162 5.09 -11.11 -1.66
N GLY A 163 5.32 -12.42 -1.47
CA GLY A 163 4.90 -13.47 -2.40
C GLY A 163 5.86 -13.75 -3.56
N GLY A 164 6.98 -13.03 -3.66
CA GLY A 164 7.96 -13.23 -4.74
C GLY A 164 7.46 -12.66 -6.06
N ILE A 165 7.22 -11.36 -6.09
CA ILE A 165 6.85 -10.59 -7.28
C ILE A 165 8.11 -9.97 -7.87
N ASN A 166 8.33 -10.20 -9.16
CA ASN A 166 9.43 -9.63 -9.95
C ASN A 166 8.91 -8.61 -10.95
#